data_888a00b77030668116196281a3b04191
#
_entry.id   888a00b77030668116196281a3b04191
#
_cell.length_a   1.000
_cell.length_b   1.000
_cell.length_c   1.000
_cell.angle_alpha   90.00
_cell.angle_beta   90.00
_cell.angle_gamma   90.00
#
_symmetry.space_group_name_H-M   'P 1'
#
loop_
_entity.id
_entity.type
_entity.pdbx_description
1 polymer ?
#
loop_
_entity_poly.entity_id
_entity_poly.type
_entity_poly.pdbx_seq_one_letter_code
_entity_poly.pdbx_strand_id
1 'polypeptide(L)'
;MGFIKKNLLKVIEWTETDSSTMVYKFPVPDRYEIMKGSQLVVRESQAAIFVTEGQIADVFTAGTWTLSPENVPILSKLGAWKYGWDMPKKSDIYYVSLKQFIGMKWGTANPIMMRDKDFGMIRIMGHGDYSFHVCDPALFMRECFGTIHSFKTDDIADYLRSLIIAELTDLLGECQIPALDLAANYLELGDTARDHACARFGKLGLAVDQIVIRNFKLPEAVEKAMDKRTTLGVFGDK
;
A
#
# COMPACT_ATOMS: atom_id res chain seq x y z
N MET A 1 -45.14 29.58 -13.00
CA MET A 1 -44.36 29.38 -11.76
C MET A 1 -43.03 28.81 -12.16
N GLY A 2 -42.00 29.65 -12.20
CA GLY A 2 -40.66 29.23 -12.59
C GLY A 2 -40.00 28.43 -11.48
N PHE A 3 -39.64 27.20 -11.75
CA PHE A 3 -38.76 26.44 -10.88
C PHE A 3 -37.38 27.08 -10.91
N ILE A 4 -37.03 27.83 -9.86
CA ILE A 4 -35.67 28.19 -9.57
C ILE A 4 -34.96 26.90 -9.18
N LYS A 5 -34.25 26.24 -10.13
CA LYS A 5 -33.24 25.27 -9.80
C LYS A 5 -32.20 26.00 -8.96
N LYS A 6 -32.21 25.80 -7.65
CA LYS A 6 -31.12 26.20 -6.77
C LYS A 6 -29.88 25.47 -7.25
N ASN A 7 -29.00 26.18 -7.95
CA ASN A 7 -27.63 25.73 -8.18
C ASN A 7 -26.90 25.71 -6.82
N LEU A 8 -27.08 24.65 -6.07
CA LEU A 8 -26.31 24.43 -4.85
C LEU A 8 -24.93 23.98 -5.29
N LEU A 9 -23.91 24.76 -5.00
CA LEU A 9 -22.51 24.39 -5.09
C LEU A 9 -22.36 23.05 -4.40
N LYS A 10 -21.84 22.05 -5.12
CA LYS A 10 -21.67 20.72 -4.60
C LYS A 10 -20.30 20.63 -3.93
N VAL A 11 -20.28 20.17 -2.69
CA VAL A 11 -19.05 19.77 -2.02
C VAL A 11 -18.78 18.31 -2.37
N ILE A 12 -17.59 18.06 -2.87
CA ILE A 12 -17.08 16.74 -3.23
C ILE A 12 -16.03 16.42 -2.17
N GLU A 13 -16.34 15.46 -1.31
CA GLU A 13 -15.45 15.02 -0.25
C GLU A 13 -15.62 13.53 0.02
N TRP A 14 -14.59 12.91 0.57
CA TRP A 14 -14.64 11.56 1.06
C TRP A 14 -14.30 11.52 2.55
N THR A 15 -15.21 10.95 3.33
CA THR A 15 -14.95 10.58 4.72
C THR A 15 -14.76 9.08 4.79
N GLU A 16 -13.57 8.65 5.18
CA GLU A 16 -13.25 7.24 5.31
C GLU A 16 -14.13 6.58 6.36
N THR A 17 -14.74 5.46 6.00
CA THR A 17 -15.65 4.70 6.88
C THR A 17 -14.99 3.46 7.47
N ASP A 18 -13.87 3.03 6.90
CA ASP A 18 -13.08 1.88 7.38
C ASP A 18 -11.58 2.14 7.23
N SER A 19 -10.77 1.30 7.86
CA SER A 19 -9.31 1.41 7.85
C SER A 19 -8.64 0.70 6.65
N SER A 20 -9.38 -0.09 5.90
CA SER A 20 -8.86 -0.94 4.83
C SER A 20 -9.03 -0.37 3.43
N THR A 21 -9.91 0.62 3.23
CA THR A 21 -10.14 1.21 1.93
C THR A 21 -8.95 2.05 1.48
N MET A 22 -8.35 1.66 0.37
CA MET A 22 -7.22 2.34 -0.27
C MET A 22 -7.69 3.32 -1.33
N VAL A 23 -8.69 2.94 -2.13
CA VAL A 23 -9.27 3.80 -3.18
C VAL A 23 -10.78 3.76 -3.12
N TYR A 24 -11.38 4.92 -3.28
CA TYR A 24 -12.82 5.12 -3.31
C TYR A 24 -13.23 5.97 -4.50
N LYS A 25 -14.10 5.44 -5.35
CA LYS A 25 -14.70 6.20 -6.44
C LYS A 25 -15.84 7.04 -5.91
N PHE A 26 -15.74 8.35 -6.02
CA PHE A 26 -16.81 9.25 -5.61
C PHE A 26 -18.06 9.03 -6.49
N PRO A 27 -19.23 8.75 -5.90
CA PRO A 27 -20.46 8.59 -6.65
C PRO A 27 -20.90 9.94 -7.22
N VAL A 28 -20.84 10.10 -8.52
CA VAL A 28 -21.47 11.24 -9.21
C VAL A 28 -22.90 10.82 -9.53
N PRO A 29 -23.94 11.31 -8.80
CA PRO A 29 -25.30 10.76 -8.84
C PRO A 29 -25.98 10.87 -10.18
N ASP A 30 -25.70 11.92 -10.96
CA ASP A 30 -26.25 12.16 -12.28
C ASP A 30 -25.16 12.50 -13.27
N ARG A 31 -25.33 12.12 -14.52
CA ARG A 31 -24.37 12.17 -15.61
C ARG A 31 -23.71 13.53 -15.90
N TYR A 32 -24.04 14.59 -15.15
CA TYR A 32 -23.86 15.95 -15.64
C TYR A 32 -23.27 16.96 -14.65
N GLU A 33 -22.93 16.63 -13.39
CA GLU A 33 -22.72 17.73 -12.48
C GLU A 33 -21.49 17.65 -11.54
N ILE A 34 -20.31 17.64 -12.12
CA ILE A 34 -19.22 18.40 -11.50
C ILE A 34 -19.41 19.84 -12.01
N MET A 35 -20.23 20.62 -11.29
CA MET A 35 -20.54 21.97 -11.71
C MET A 35 -19.35 22.91 -11.55
N LYS A 36 -19.28 23.92 -12.45
CA LYS A 36 -18.40 25.07 -12.26
C LYS A 36 -18.62 25.67 -10.87
N GLY A 37 -17.53 25.79 -10.09
CA GLY A 37 -17.57 26.30 -8.74
C GLY A 37 -17.83 25.26 -7.66
N SER A 38 -18.00 23.97 -8.00
CA SER A 38 -18.00 22.90 -7.00
C SER A 38 -16.67 22.91 -6.23
N GLN A 39 -16.71 22.58 -4.95
CA GLN A 39 -15.54 22.50 -4.10
C GLN A 39 -15.13 21.05 -3.92
N LEU A 40 -13.90 20.74 -4.28
CA LEU A 40 -13.24 19.47 -4.02
C LEU A 40 -12.43 19.60 -2.72
N VAL A 41 -12.81 18.88 -1.69
CA VAL A 41 -12.12 18.85 -0.40
C VAL A 41 -11.27 17.59 -0.34
N VAL A 42 -9.96 17.74 -0.21
CA VAL A 42 -8.98 16.66 -0.07
C VAL A 42 -8.30 16.83 1.29
N ARG A 43 -8.36 15.81 2.12
CA ARG A 43 -7.77 15.81 3.46
C ARG A 43 -6.28 15.51 3.40
N GLU A 44 -5.52 15.82 4.45
CA GLU A 44 -4.05 15.62 4.48
C GLU A 44 -3.62 14.17 4.22
N SER A 45 -4.44 13.21 4.63
CA SER A 45 -4.19 11.79 4.40
C SER A 45 -4.76 11.26 3.08
N GLN A 46 -5.11 12.13 2.14
CA GLN A 46 -5.77 11.76 0.89
C GLN A 46 -5.16 12.45 -0.31
N ALA A 47 -5.35 11.85 -1.48
CA ALA A 47 -5.24 12.51 -2.77
C ALA A 47 -6.55 12.29 -3.55
N ALA A 48 -6.95 13.26 -4.37
CA ALA A 48 -8.05 13.08 -5.30
C ALA A 48 -7.53 13.05 -6.73
N ILE A 49 -8.00 12.07 -7.51
CA ILE A 49 -7.56 11.85 -8.89
C ILE A 49 -8.77 12.01 -9.82
N PHE A 50 -8.63 12.91 -10.78
CA PHE A 50 -9.57 13.07 -11.87
C PHE A 50 -9.17 12.15 -13.03
N VAL A 51 -10.14 11.34 -13.48
CA VAL A 51 -10.01 10.47 -14.64
C VAL A 51 -11.02 10.91 -15.69
N THR A 52 -10.55 11.27 -16.86
CA THR A 52 -11.38 11.70 -17.99
C THR A 52 -11.07 10.83 -19.20
N GLU A 53 -12.09 10.26 -19.82
CA GLU A 53 -11.94 9.34 -20.98
C GLU A 53 -11.01 8.15 -20.67
N GLY A 54 -11.00 7.68 -19.41
CA GLY A 54 -10.15 6.57 -19.00
C GLY A 54 -8.68 6.95 -18.75
N GLN A 55 -8.33 8.25 -18.83
CA GLN A 55 -6.98 8.74 -18.58
C GLN A 55 -6.94 9.59 -17.30
N ILE A 56 -5.88 9.44 -16.52
CA ILE A 56 -5.62 10.32 -15.38
C ILE A 56 -5.36 11.72 -15.92
N ALA A 57 -6.23 12.66 -15.53
CA ALA A 57 -6.16 14.04 -15.96
C ALA A 57 -5.39 14.91 -14.97
N ASP A 58 -5.77 14.86 -13.69
CA ASP A 58 -5.15 15.64 -12.62
C ASP A 58 -5.11 14.87 -11.30
N VAL A 59 -4.13 15.23 -10.45
CA VAL A 59 -3.97 14.74 -9.07
C VAL A 59 -3.99 15.93 -8.13
N PHE A 60 -4.94 15.97 -7.20
CA PHE A 60 -5.10 17.01 -6.19
C PHE A 60 -4.57 16.52 -4.85
N THR A 61 -3.67 17.29 -4.28
CA THR A 61 -3.16 17.09 -2.92
C THR A 61 -4.10 17.74 -1.89
N ALA A 62 -3.78 17.60 -0.60
CA ALA A 62 -4.55 18.15 0.50
C ALA A 62 -4.88 19.63 0.29
N GLY A 63 -6.14 19.97 0.56
CA GLY A 63 -6.67 21.31 0.42
C GLY A 63 -8.11 21.36 -0.06
N THR A 64 -8.63 22.57 -0.22
CA THR A 64 -9.94 22.83 -0.83
C THR A 64 -9.73 23.50 -2.19
N TRP A 65 -10.20 22.83 -3.22
CA TRP A 65 -10.01 23.23 -4.62
C TRP A 65 -11.34 23.62 -5.23
N THR A 66 -11.43 24.85 -5.76
CA THR A 66 -12.58 25.25 -6.55
C THR A 66 -12.41 24.71 -7.97
N LEU A 67 -13.34 23.89 -8.40
CA LEU A 67 -13.31 23.30 -9.75
C LEU A 67 -13.70 24.36 -10.77
N SER A 68 -12.70 24.95 -11.41
CA SER A 68 -12.83 25.98 -12.44
C SER A 68 -11.79 25.73 -13.54
N PRO A 69 -11.98 26.26 -14.77
CA PRO A 69 -11.01 26.11 -15.86
C PRO A 69 -9.63 26.64 -15.50
N GLU A 70 -9.58 27.65 -14.63
CA GLU A 70 -8.35 28.28 -14.22
C GLU A 70 -7.55 27.40 -13.25
N ASN A 71 -8.27 26.61 -12.42
CA ASN A 71 -7.69 25.81 -11.34
C ASN A 71 -7.48 24.33 -11.72
N VAL A 72 -8.01 23.90 -12.88
CA VAL A 72 -7.87 22.54 -13.39
C VAL A 72 -7.34 22.63 -14.84
N PRO A 73 -6.02 22.78 -15.03
CA PRO A 73 -5.42 23.11 -16.33
C PRO A 73 -5.72 22.11 -17.44
N ILE A 74 -5.91 20.83 -17.11
CA ILE A 74 -6.22 19.81 -18.10
C ILE A 74 -7.67 19.87 -18.55
N LEU A 75 -8.60 20.20 -17.67
CA LEU A 75 -10.00 20.45 -18.04
C LEU A 75 -10.11 21.66 -18.99
N SER A 76 -9.25 22.65 -18.87
CA SER A 76 -9.18 23.78 -19.80
C SER A 76 -8.68 23.38 -21.19
N LYS A 77 -7.68 22.47 -21.26
CA LYS A 77 -7.15 21.94 -22.53
C LYS A 77 -8.15 21.07 -23.27
N LEU A 78 -9.03 20.37 -22.57
CA LEU A 78 -10.09 19.52 -23.16
C LEU A 78 -11.23 20.34 -23.77
N GLY A 79 -11.19 21.67 -23.70
CA GLY A 79 -12.19 22.55 -24.32
C GLY A 79 -13.55 22.52 -23.64
N ALA A 80 -13.65 21.98 -22.43
CA ALA A 80 -14.89 21.88 -21.63
C ALA A 80 -15.56 23.26 -21.41
N TRP A 81 -14.77 24.34 -21.38
CA TRP A 81 -15.25 25.70 -21.21
C TRP A 81 -16.06 26.24 -22.41
N LYS A 82 -15.87 25.69 -23.63
CA LYS A 82 -16.64 26.08 -24.81
C LYS A 82 -18.11 25.64 -24.77
N TYR A 83 -18.41 24.65 -23.95
CA TYR A 83 -19.75 24.02 -23.85
C TYR A 83 -20.48 24.37 -22.56
N GLY A 84 -20.14 25.51 -21.92
CA GLY A 84 -20.86 26.00 -20.73
C GLY A 84 -20.73 25.11 -19.50
N TRP A 85 -19.66 24.29 -19.40
CA TRP A 85 -19.43 23.31 -18.33
C TRP A 85 -20.40 22.10 -18.34
N ASP A 86 -21.22 21.96 -19.34
CA ASP A 86 -21.75 20.66 -19.68
C ASP A 86 -20.56 19.83 -20.18
N MET A 87 -19.92 19.09 -19.26
CA MET A 87 -18.84 18.22 -19.65
C MET A 87 -19.39 17.14 -20.58
N PRO A 88 -19.12 17.20 -21.90
CA PRO A 88 -19.60 16.19 -22.86
C PRO A 88 -18.92 14.84 -22.61
N LYS A 89 -17.96 14.80 -21.68
CA LYS A 89 -17.10 13.66 -21.41
C LYS A 89 -17.29 13.20 -19.98
N LYS A 90 -17.46 11.88 -19.84
CA LYS A 90 -17.59 11.21 -18.54
C LYS A 90 -16.28 11.36 -17.76
N SER A 91 -16.32 12.10 -16.66
CA SER A 91 -15.22 12.21 -15.73
C SER A 91 -15.54 11.51 -14.42
N ASP A 92 -14.60 10.78 -13.90
CA ASP A 92 -14.68 10.09 -12.63
C ASP A 92 -13.72 10.75 -11.62
N ILE A 93 -14.10 10.77 -10.36
CA ILE A 93 -13.24 11.24 -9.26
C ILE A 93 -12.95 10.05 -8.35
N TYR A 94 -11.67 9.82 -8.11
CA TYR A 94 -11.20 8.80 -7.19
C TYR A 94 -10.45 9.45 -6.04
N TYR A 95 -10.76 9.04 -4.84
CA TYR A 95 -9.97 9.37 -3.66
C TYR A 95 -9.04 8.21 -3.35
N VAL A 96 -7.77 8.52 -3.09
CA VAL A 96 -6.75 7.57 -2.67
C VAL A 96 -6.32 7.91 -1.25
N SER A 97 -6.38 6.94 -0.36
CA SER A 97 -5.87 7.07 1.01
C SER A 97 -4.34 6.98 1.01
N LEU A 98 -3.71 8.02 1.57
CA LEU A 98 -2.25 8.11 1.73
C LEU A 98 -1.79 7.72 3.13
N LYS A 99 -2.74 7.36 4.01
CA LYS A 99 -2.41 6.91 5.37
C LYS A 99 -1.60 5.62 5.33
N GLN A 100 -0.92 5.36 6.42
CA GLN A 100 -0.22 4.11 6.61
C GLN A 100 -1.20 2.97 6.91
N PHE A 101 -1.10 1.87 6.15
CA PHE A 101 -1.81 0.62 6.41
C PHE A 101 -0.93 -0.27 7.27
N ILE A 102 -1.34 -0.45 8.52
CA ILE A 102 -0.57 -1.15 9.54
C ILE A 102 -1.13 -2.54 9.84
N GLY A 103 -0.29 -3.40 10.41
CA GLY A 103 -0.72 -4.71 10.90
C GLY A 103 -1.01 -5.73 9.81
N MET A 104 -0.53 -5.49 8.58
CA MET A 104 -0.61 -6.46 7.50
C MET A 104 0.25 -7.67 7.83
N LYS A 105 -0.28 -8.88 7.60
CA LYS A 105 0.38 -10.12 8.01
C LYS A 105 1.16 -10.74 6.85
N TRP A 106 2.37 -11.22 7.15
CA TRP A 106 3.10 -12.11 6.26
C TRP A 106 3.48 -13.40 6.98
N GLY A 107 3.62 -14.47 6.24
CA GLY A 107 4.05 -15.76 6.76
C GLY A 107 4.36 -16.72 5.62
N THR A 108 5.37 -17.54 5.83
CA THR A 108 5.82 -18.52 4.82
C THR A 108 4.88 -19.72 4.80
N ALA A 109 4.28 -20.00 3.64
CA ALA A 109 3.49 -21.21 3.44
C ALA A 109 4.39 -22.47 3.34
N ASN A 110 5.58 -22.29 2.75
CA ASN A 110 6.61 -23.32 2.64
C ASN A 110 7.88 -22.89 3.37
N PRO A 111 8.65 -23.83 3.91
CA PRO A 111 9.91 -23.53 4.56
C PRO A 111 10.92 -22.86 3.61
N ILE A 112 11.62 -21.85 4.10
CA ILE A 112 12.75 -21.22 3.45
C ILE A 112 14.00 -22.05 3.74
N MET A 113 14.82 -22.29 2.71
CA MET A 113 16.10 -22.99 2.85
C MET A 113 17.17 -21.97 3.24
N MET A 114 17.88 -22.24 4.31
CA MET A 114 18.98 -21.41 4.81
C MET A 114 20.21 -22.29 5.04
N ARG A 115 21.38 -21.75 4.73
CA ARG A 115 22.66 -22.41 5.02
C ARG A 115 23.15 -21.94 6.39
N ASP A 116 23.29 -22.89 7.29
CA ASP A 116 23.83 -22.69 8.63
C ASP A 116 25.23 -23.28 8.75
N LYS A 117 26.11 -22.61 9.51
CA LYS A 117 27.52 -23.05 9.68
C LYS A 117 27.63 -24.33 10.52
N ASP A 118 26.74 -24.48 11.50
CA ASP A 118 26.79 -25.59 12.46
C ASP A 118 25.91 -26.76 12.06
N PHE A 119 24.74 -26.45 11.42
CA PHE A 119 23.71 -27.44 11.09
C PHE A 119 23.61 -27.74 9.59
N GLY A 120 24.40 -27.07 8.75
CA GLY A 120 24.34 -27.24 7.30
C GLY A 120 23.09 -26.61 6.68
N MET A 121 22.39 -27.36 5.83
CA MET A 121 21.13 -26.86 5.22
C MET A 121 19.94 -27.09 6.15
N ILE A 122 19.33 -26.01 6.60
CA ILE A 122 18.14 -26.05 7.45
C ILE A 122 16.93 -25.45 6.74
N ARG A 123 15.75 -25.80 7.24
CA ARG A 123 14.45 -25.30 6.75
C ARG A 123 13.80 -24.50 7.86
N ILE A 124 13.52 -23.21 7.60
CA ILE A 124 12.91 -22.33 8.57
C ILE A 124 11.57 -21.81 8.05
N MET A 125 10.64 -21.58 8.95
CA MET A 125 9.37 -20.91 8.65
C MET A 125 9.30 -19.62 9.43
N GLY A 126 8.83 -18.54 8.79
CA GLY A 126 8.75 -17.25 9.41
C GLY A 126 7.37 -16.63 9.31
N HIS A 127 7.07 -15.74 10.24
CA HIS A 127 5.90 -14.90 10.19
C HIS A 127 6.14 -13.56 10.88
N GLY A 128 5.33 -12.59 10.50
CA GLY A 128 5.42 -11.26 11.06
C GLY A 128 4.38 -10.31 10.50
N ASP A 129 4.66 -9.05 10.64
CA ASP A 129 3.81 -7.96 10.18
C ASP A 129 4.58 -7.04 9.25
N TYR A 130 3.85 -6.29 8.43
CA TYR A 130 4.39 -5.18 7.67
C TYR A 130 3.42 -4.02 7.63
N SER A 131 3.92 -2.85 7.30
CA SER A 131 3.13 -1.67 7.04
C SER A 131 3.60 -1.00 5.75
N PHE A 132 2.67 -0.34 5.08
CA PHE A 132 2.93 0.36 3.83
C PHE A 132 1.95 1.52 3.65
N HIS A 133 2.25 2.42 2.72
CA HIS A 133 1.35 3.48 2.28
C HIS A 133 1.46 3.72 0.77
N VAL A 134 0.50 4.46 0.23
CA VAL A 134 0.55 4.92 -1.17
C VAL A 134 1.41 6.18 -1.22
N CYS A 135 2.55 6.11 -1.91
CA CYS A 135 3.48 7.24 -2.09
C CYS A 135 3.31 7.96 -3.44
N ASP A 136 2.86 7.23 -4.48
CA ASP A 136 2.49 7.82 -5.78
C ASP A 136 1.08 7.36 -6.16
N PRO A 137 0.05 8.18 -5.88
CA PRO A 137 -1.34 7.82 -6.15
C PRO A 137 -1.64 7.58 -7.63
N ALA A 138 -0.98 8.35 -8.53
CA ALA A 138 -1.21 8.21 -9.96
C ALA A 138 -0.63 6.90 -10.52
N LEU A 139 0.57 6.54 -10.06
CA LEU A 139 1.20 5.27 -10.42
C LEU A 139 0.39 4.09 -9.85
N PHE A 140 -0.02 4.19 -8.57
CA PHE A 140 -0.83 3.16 -7.92
C PHE A 140 -2.15 2.91 -8.67
N MET A 141 -2.85 3.97 -9.06
CA MET A 141 -4.07 3.86 -9.86
C MET A 141 -3.83 3.17 -11.19
N ARG A 142 -2.72 3.45 -11.84
CA ARG A 142 -2.38 2.91 -13.16
C ARG A 142 -2.01 1.44 -13.10
N GLU A 143 -1.22 1.06 -12.10
CA GLU A 143 -0.64 -0.29 -12.00
C GLU A 143 -1.56 -1.30 -11.27
N CYS A 144 -2.36 -0.84 -10.30
CA CYS A 144 -3.07 -1.73 -9.39
C CYS A 144 -4.59 -1.65 -9.47
N PHE A 145 -5.13 -0.45 -9.69
CA PHE A 145 -6.56 -0.24 -9.43
C PHE A 145 -7.48 -0.50 -10.63
N GLY A 146 -7.09 -0.10 -11.83
CA GLY A 146 -7.96 -0.20 -13.01
C GLY A 146 -9.24 0.65 -12.89
N THR A 147 -10.43 0.02 -13.07
CA THR A 147 -11.74 0.72 -13.14
C THR A 147 -12.74 0.30 -12.06
N ILE A 148 -12.29 -0.31 -10.99
CA ILE A 148 -13.13 -0.81 -9.90
C ILE A 148 -13.71 0.36 -9.08
N HIS A 149 -14.84 0.16 -8.38
CA HIS A 149 -15.46 1.23 -7.57
C HIS A 149 -14.77 1.48 -6.24
N SER A 150 -14.18 0.47 -5.64
CA SER A 150 -13.37 0.59 -4.45
C SER A 150 -12.27 -0.47 -4.46
N PHE A 151 -11.16 -0.18 -3.79
CA PHE A 151 -10.02 -1.06 -3.66
C PHE A 151 -9.57 -1.08 -2.20
N LYS A 152 -9.42 -2.26 -1.66
CA LYS A 152 -9.05 -2.47 -0.26
C LYS A 152 -7.70 -3.15 -0.13
N THR A 153 -7.15 -3.10 1.08
CA THR A 153 -5.90 -3.81 1.40
C THR A 153 -5.95 -5.30 1.07
N ASP A 154 -7.11 -5.95 1.26
CA ASP A 154 -7.27 -7.37 0.96
C ASP A 154 -7.13 -7.70 -0.53
N ASP A 155 -7.47 -6.76 -1.40
CA ASP A 155 -7.39 -6.97 -2.87
C ASP A 155 -5.93 -7.10 -3.36
N ILE A 156 -4.96 -6.61 -2.58
CA ILE A 156 -3.52 -6.64 -2.93
C ILE A 156 -2.67 -7.39 -1.89
N ALA A 157 -3.23 -7.76 -0.75
CA ALA A 157 -2.50 -8.32 0.38
C ALA A 157 -1.66 -9.56 0.02
N ASP A 158 -2.22 -10.48 -0.75
CA ASP A 158 -1.52 -11.72 -1.13
C ASP A 158 -0.33 -11.43 -2.05
N TYR A 159 -0.46 -10.47 -2.95
CA TYR A 159 0.63 -10.06 -3.83
C TYR A 159 1.75 -9.38 -3.02
N LEU A 160 1.43 -8.42 -2.16
CA LEU A 160 2.42 -7.73 -1.32
C LEU A 160 3.12 -8.72 -0.37
N ARG A 161 2.37 -9.66 0.21
CA ARG A 161 2.92 -10.75 1.03
C ARG A 161 3.95 -11.57 0.26
N SER A 162 3.64 -11.93 -0.99
CA SER A 162 4.56 -12.71 -1.83
C SER A 162 5.85 -11.96 -2.12
N LEU A 163 5.80 -10.64 -2.33
CA LEU A 163 6.98 -9.81 -2.52
C LEU A 163 7.87 -9.82 -1.26
N ILE A 164 7.27 -9.63 -0.09
CA ILE A 164 8.02 -9.63 1.19
C ILE A 164 8.67 -10.98 1.44
N ILE A 165 7.95 -12.09 1.21
CA ILE A 165 8.50 -13.43 1.38
C ILE A 165 9.67 -13.68 0.42
N ALA A 166 9.58 -13.18 -0.82
CA ALA A 166 10.66 -13.30 -1.77
C ALA A 166 11.93 -12.58 -1.29
N GLU A 167 11.79 -11.31 -0.83
CA GLU A 167 12.95 -10.56 -0.30
C GLU A 167 13.55 -11.20 0.94
N LEU A 168 12.72 -11.68 1.86
CA LEU A 168 13.20 -12.40 3.05
C LEU A 168 13.87 -13.71 2.68
N THR A 169 13.40 -14.42 1.65
CA THR A 169 14.01 -15.67 1.17
C THR A 169 15.39 -15.42 0.60
N ASP A 170 15.53 -14.38 -0.25
CA ASP A 170 16.81 -14.01 -0.84
C ASP A 170 17.78 -13.56 0.25
N LEU A 171 17.34 -12.71 1.18
CA LEU A 171 18.14 -12.23 2.31
C LEU A 171 18.63 -13.37 3.20
N LEU A 172 17.76 -14.32 3.58
CA LEU A 172 18.12 -15.46 4.42
C LEU A 172 19.00 -16.47 3.67
N GLY A 173 18.89 -16.56 2.35
CA GLY A 173 19.77 -17.38 1.52
C GLY A 173 21.21 -16.85 1.47
N GLU A 174 21.38 -15.53 1.56
CA GLU A 174 22.67 -14.84 1.49
C GLU A 174 23.27 -14.55 2.86
N CYS A 175 22.44 -14.43 3.89
CA CYS A 175 22.91 -14.10 5.24
C CYS A 175 23.80 -15.21 5.81
N GLN A 176 24.85 -14.82 6.53
CA GLN A 176 25.76 -15.74 7.23
C GLN A 176 25.46 -15.80 8.73
N ILE A 177 24.30 -15.33 9.16
CA ILE A 177 23.88 -15.32 10.56
C ILE A 177 23.55 -16.76 10.96
N PRO A 178 24.15 -17.30 12.02
CA PRO A 178 23.78 -18.62 12.52
C PRO A 178 22.31 -18.66 12.94
N ALA A 179 21.67 -19.80 12.76
CA ALA A 179 20.25 -19.99 13.10
C ALA A 179 19.96 -19.64 14.56
N LEU A 180 20.91 -19.88 15.46
CA LEU A 180 20.83 -19.57 16.88
C LEU A 180 20.81 -18.07 17.18
N ASP A 181 21.40 -17.27 16.30
CA ASP A 181 21.55 -15.83 16.49
C ASP A 181 20.47 -15.05 15.71
N LEU A 182 19.63 -15.73 14.93
CA LEU A 182 18.57 -15.07 14.14
C LEU A 182 17.66 -14.17 14.99
N ALA A 183 17.29 -14.66 16.18
CA ALA A 183 16.37 -13.91 17.06
C ALA A 183 16.97 -12.59 17.55
N ALA A 184 18.28 -12.52 17.74
CA ALA A 184 18.98 -11.28 18.11
C ALA A 184 19.06 -10.27 16.95
N ASN A 185 18.85 -10.71 15.70
CA ASN A 185 19.03 -9.92 14.49
C ASN A 185 17.69 -9.60 13.76
N TYR A 186 16.53 -9.88 14.36
CA TYR A 186 15.22 -9.66 13.70
C TYR A 186 15.00 -8.22 13.23
N LEU A 187 15.45 -7.22 13.98
CA LEU A 187 15.32 -5.81 13.61
C LEU A 187 16.17 -5.50 12.37
N GLU A 188 17.43 -5.89 12.36
CA GLU A 188 18.35 -5.63 11.26
C GLU A 188 17.90 -6.36 9.98
N LEU A 189 17.47 -7.62 10.12
CA LEU A 189 16.90 -8.38 9.01
C LEU A 189 15.61 -7.74 8.46
N GLY A 190 14.74 -7.25 9.35
CA GLY A 190 13.52 -6.56 8.97
C GLY A 190 13.79 -5.25 8.22
N ASP A 191 14.74 -4.46 8.69
CA ASP A 191 15.16 -3.20 8.04
C ASP A 191 15.81 -3.47 6.67
N THR A 192 16.68 -4.45 6.57
CA THR A 192 17.30 -4.85 5.30
C THR A 192 16.26 -5.36 4.30
N ALA A 193 15.32 -6.21 4.76
CA ALA A 193 14.22 -6.71 3.92
C ALA A 193 13.32 -5.58 3.43
N ARG A 194 13.04 -4.56 4.29
CA ARG A 194 12.30 -3.36 3.89
C ARG A 194 13.02 -2.60 2.78
N ASP A 195 14.31 -2.37 2.93
CA ASP A 195 15.09 -1.60 1.94
C ASP A 195 15.12 -2.32 0.58
N HIS A 196 15.25 -3.65 0.57
CA HIS A 196 15.14 -4.45 -0.64
C HIS A 196 13.72 -4.40 -1.25
N ALA A 197 12.68 -4.51 -0.43
CA ALA A 197 11.30 -4.48 -0.88
C ALA A 197 10.88 -3.11 -1.46
N CYS A 198 11.49 -1.99 -1.01
CA CYS A 198 11.15 -0.65 -1.46
C CYS A 198 11.18 -0.49 -2.98
N ALA A 199 12.15 -1.10 -3.67
CA ALA A 199 12.25 -1.01 -5.13
C ALA A 199 11.08 -1.70 -5.85
N ARG A 200 10.57 -2.80 -5.32
CA ARG A 200 9.43 -3.53 -5.90
C ARG A 200 8.11 -2.84 -5.59
N PHE A 201 7.91 -2.40 -4.36
CA PHE A 201 6.73 -1.64 -3.96
C PHE A 201 6.64 -0.30 -4.69
N GLY A 202 7.77 0.39 -4.89
CA GLY A 202 7.84 1.64 -5.63
C GLY A 202 7.33 1.55 -7.07
N LYS A 203 7.48 0.40 -7.74
CA LYS A 203 6.91 0.16 -9.09
C LYS A 203 5.39 0.15 -9.09
N LEU A 204 4.77 -0.05 -7.94
CA LEU A 204 3.32 -0.03 -7.75
C LEU A 204 2.80 1.31 -7.20
N GLY A 205 3.68 2.30 -6.99
CA GLY A 205 3.33 3.54 -6.30
C GLY A 205 3.15 3.39 -4.80
N LEU A 206 3.73 2.33 -4.21
CA LEU A 206 3.68 2.02 -2.78
C LEU A 206 5.05 2.18 -2.13
N ALA A 207 5.07 2.51 -0.85
CA ALA A 207 6.27 2.49 -0.01
C ALA A 207 6.05 1.55 1.18
N VAL A 208 7.07 0.74 1.48
CA VAL A 208 7.09 -0.10 2.69
C VAL A 208 7.65 0.74 3.82
N ASP A 209 6.86 0.89 4.89
CA ASP A 209 7.30 1.65 6.07
C ASP A 209 8.10 0.79 7.02
N GLN A 210 7.63 -0.44 7.25
CA GLN A 210 8.25 -1.36 8.18
C GLN A 210 7.98 -2.83 7.79
N ILE A 211 8.98 -3.70 8.01
CA ILE A 211 8.82 -5.15 8.03
C ILE A 211 9.26 -5.63 9.41
N VAL A 212 8.35 -6.27 10.14
CA VAL A 212 8.61 -6.82 11.47
C VAL A 212 8.64 -8.34 11.38
N ILE A 213 9.75 -8.93 11.78
CA ILE A 213 9.88 -10.37 11.94
C ILE A 213 9.47 -10.68 13.38
N ARG A 214 8.40 -11.49 13.55
CA ARG A 214 7.96 -11.89 14.89
C ARG A 214 8.63 -13.14 15.37
N ASN A 215 8.81 -14.10 14.46
CA ASN A 215 9.47 -15.35 14.78
C ASN A 215 9.93 -16.09 13.52
N PHE A 216 11.06 -16.78 13.64
CA PHE A 216 11.44 -17.88 12.76
C PHE A 216 11.38 -19.19 13.53
N LYS A 217 10.57 -20.13 13.07
CA LYS A 217 10.47 -21.47 13.61
C LYS A 217 11.58 -22.34 13.00
N LEU A 218 12.44 -22.87 13.85
CA LEU A 218 13.52 -23.78 13.48
C LEU A 218 13.00 -25.23 13.36
N PRO A 219 13.71 -26.11 12.65
CA PRO A 219 13.42 -27.53 12.67
C PRO A 219 13.60 -28.10 14.08
N GLU A 220 12.74 -29.05 14.47
CA GLU A 220 12.76 -29.69 15.78
C GLU A 220 14.12 -30.30 16.15
N ALA A 221 14.85 -30.82 15.15
CA ALA A 221 16.20 -31.36 15.33
C ALA A 221 17.19 -30.28 15.77
N VAL A 222 17.06 -29.04 15.25
CA VAL A 222 17.90 -27.90 15.61
C VAL A 222 17.51 -27.40 17.01
N GLU A 223 16.23 -27.27 17.31
CA GLU A 223 15.75 -26.91 18.64
C GLU A 223 16.24 -27.87 19.74
N LYS A 224 16.15 -29.19 19.49
CA LYS A 224 16.67 -30.21 20.40
C LYS A 224 18.20 -30.17 20.59
N ALA A 225 18.93 -29.79 19.53
CA ALA A 225 20.37 -29.63 19.61
C ALA A 225 20.76 -28.39 20.43
N MET A 226 19.94 -27.31 20.32
CA MET A 226 20.08 -26.10 21.16
C MET A 226 19.89 -26.44 22.64
N ASP A 227 18.81 -27.15 22.99
CA ASP A 227 18.52 -27.53 24.37
C ASP A 227 19.64 -28.37 24.98
N LYS A 228 20.22 -29.31 24.19
CA LYS A 228 21.38 -30.09 24.64
C LYS A 228 22.62 -29.24 24.89
N ARG A 229 22.94 -28.28 23.99
CA ARG A 229 24.09 -27.37 24.18
C ARG A 229 23.91 -26.50 25.43
N THR A 230 22.71 -25.96 25.62
CA THR A 230 22.37 -25.14 26.80
C THR A 230 22.52 -25.97 28.09
N THR A 231 22.02 -27.20 28.08
CA THR A 231 22.13 -28.10 29.25
C THR A 231 23.58 -28.45 29.58
N LEU A 232 24.41 -28.74 28.55
CA LEU A 232 25.83 -29.04 28.74
C LEU A 232 26.62 -27.79 29.22
N GLY A 233 26.28 -26.58 28.75
CA GLY A 233 26.89 -25.34 29.18
C GLY A 233 26.60 -25.01 30.67
N VAL A 234 25.40 -25.37 31.13
CA VAL A 234 25.01 -25.14 32.54
C VAL A 234 25.66 -26.16 33.50
N PHE A 235 25.97 -27.37 33.02
CA PHE A 235 26.55 -28.45 33.83
C PHE A 235 28.07 -28.61 33.63
N GLY A 236 28.67 -27.90 32.64
CA GLY A 236 30.10 -28.04 32.30
C GLY A 236 31.06 -27.16 33.04
N ASP A 237 30.60 -26.28 33.93
CA ASP A 237 31.43 -25.38 34.74
C ASP A 237 31.50 -25.89 36.21
N LYS A 238 32.14 -27.06 36.40
CA LYS A 238 32.61 -27.54 37.70
C LYS A 238 33.98 -28.14 37.57
#